data_bfb7cf35055a6bd9c429a799909188de
#
_entry.id   bfb7cf35055a6bd9c429a799909188de
#
_cell.length_a   1.000
_cell.length_b   1.000
_cell.length_c   1.000
_cell.angle_alpha   90.00
_cell.angle_beta   90.00
_cell.angle_gamma   90.00
#
_symmetry.space_group_name_H-M   'P 1'
#
loop_
_entity.id
_entity.type
_entity.pdbx_description
1 polymer ?
#
loop_
_entity_poly.entity_id
_entity_poly.type
_entity_poly.pdbx_seq_one_letter_code
_entity_poly.pdbx_strand_id
1 'polypeptide(L)'
;MVHEQAHNKTDLAEALLDITPKLLRRLGADLPLDDASGACPGWREVVELRATPGQLTLLHIIVEHDRCTMQELAEHLAVAPSTATAMVKRLLAQGYVERGHDDVNWRTVWVKPTEPGRLAVHVSRLASLNSLQRRLDRLSEAERTSIQAALPALEHLVEV
;
A
#
# COMPACT_ATOMS: atom_id res chain seq x y z
N MET A 1 36.86 -6.18 -13.89
CA MET A 1 36.14 -5.25 -12.99
C MET A 1 34.77 -4.84 -13.52
N VAL A 2 34.59 -4.38 -14.76
CA VAL A 2 33.26 -3.94 -15.27
C VAL A 2 32.26 -5.09 -15.39
N HIS A 3 32.68 -6.28 -15.82
CA HIS A 3 31.82 -7.47 -15.94
C HIS A 3 31.34 -8.03 -14.60
N GLU A 4 32.17 -7.98 -13.56
CA GLU A 4 31.85 -8.48 -12.21
C GLU A 4 30.83 -7.58 -11.49
N GLN A 5 30.91 -6.27 -11.69
CA GLN A 5 29.93 -5.31 -11.17
C GLN A 5 28.57 -5.42 -11.87
N ALA A 6 28.54 -5.71 -13.17
CA ALA A 6 27.30 -5.93 -13.91
C ALA A 6 26.58 -7.22 -13.46
N HIS A 7 27.33 -8.29 -13.22
CA HIS A 7 26.76 -9.55 -12.71
C HIS A 7 26.16 -9.38 -11.31
N ASN A 8 26.89 -8.74 -10.39
CA ASN A 8 26.42 -8.45 -9.05
C ASN A 8 25.14 -7.58 -9.02
N LYS A 9 25.03 -6.60 -9.94
CA LYS A 9 23.84 -5.76 -10.07
C LYS A 9 22.60 -6.54 -10.53
N THR A 10 22.78 -7.46 -11.49
CA THR A 10 21.70 -8.33 -11.99
C THR A 10 21.23 -9.28 -10.88
N ASP A 11 22.14 -9.91 -10.17
CA ASP A 11 21.84 -10.83 -9.07
C ASP A 11 21.07 -10.12 -7.93
N LEU A 12 21.46 -8.88 -7.60
CA LEU A 12 20.75 -8.08 -6.60
C LEU A 12 19.34 -7.70 -7.05
N ALA A 13 19.17 -7.33 -8.31
CA ALA A 13 17.86 -7.00 -8.87
C ALA A 13 16.92 -8.22 -8.87
N GLU A 14 17.41 -9.39 -9.26
CA GLU A 14 16.64 -10.64 -9.20
C GLU A 14 16.25 -10.98 -7.76
N ALA A 15 17.18 -10.86 -6.82
CA ALA A 15 16.91 -11.11 -5.40
C ALA A 15 15.83 -10.16 -4.84
N LEU A 16 15.85 -8.87 -5.20
CA LEU A 16 14.84 -7.90 -4.81
C LEU A 16 13.47 -8.21 -5.44
N LEU A 17 13.44 -8.56 -6.73
CA LEU A 17 12.22 -8.97 -7.41
C LEU A 17 11.60 -10.23 -6.80
N ASP A 18 12.40 -11.14 -6.30
CA ASP A 18 11.96 -12.38 -5.67
C ASP A 18 11.44 -12.18 -4.24
N ILE A 19 12.10 -11.31 -3.45
CA ILE A 19 11.77 -11.13 -2.04
C ILE A 19 10.59 -10.18 -1.83
N THR A 20 10.49 -9.11 -2.63
CA THR A 20 9.46 -8.07 -2.45
C THR A 20 8.03 -8.60 -2.48
N PRO A 21 7.61 -9.41 -3.49
CA PRO A 21 6.24 -9.96 -3.51
C PRO A 21 5.98 -10.94 -2.36
N LYS A 22 7.01 -11.69 -1.94
CA LYS A 22 6.91 -12.61 -0.81
C LYS A 22 6.68 -11.85 0.49
N LEU A 23 7.41 -10.74 0.70
CA LEU A 23 7.26 -9.87 1.86
C LEU A 23 5.87 -9.23 1.89
N LEU A 24 5.45 -8.59 0.80
CA LEU A 24 4.13 -7.95 0.69
C LEU A 24 2.98 -8.93 0.93
N ARG A 25 3.06 -10.12 0.34
CA ARG A 25 2.06 -11.17 0.58
C ARG A 25 2.00 -11.63 2.04
N ARG A 26 3.14 -11.73 2.70
CA ARG A 26 3.22 -12.10 4.11
C ARG A 26 2.67 -11.03 5.03
N LEU A 27 2.94 -9.76 4.75
CA LEU A 27 2.37 -8.64 5.51
C LEU A 27 0.86 -8.54 5.33
N GLY A 28 0.35 -8.77 4.11
CA GLY A 28 -1.08 -8.79 3.83
C GLY A 28 -1.82 -10.01 4.40
N ALA A 29 -1.17 -11.16 4.51
CA ALA A 29 -1.77 -12.38 5.06
C ALA A 29 -1.92 -12.35 6.60
N ASP A 30 -1.12 -11.53 7.27
CA ASP A 30 -1.18 -11.36 8.72
C ASP A 30 -2.20 -10.28 9.15
N LEU A 31 -3.00 -9.76 8.20
CA LEU A 31 -4.20 -9.01 8.55
C LEU A 31 -5.12 -9.99 9.28
N PRO A 32 -5.38 -9.81 10.59
CA PRO A 32 -6.20 -10.75 11.34
C PRO A 32 -7.62 -10.75 10.77
N LEU A 33 -7.95 -11.77 10.00
CA LEU A 33 -9.31 -12.00 9.50
C LEU A 33 -10.24 -12.50 10.62
N ASP A 34 -9.67 -12.94 11.74
CA ASP A 34 -10.34 -13.59 12.86
C ASP A 34 -9.94 -12.97 14.20
N ASP A 35 -9.91 -11.64 14.35
CA ASP A 35 -9.58 -11.12 15.66
C ASP A 35 -10.81 -10.94 16.55
N ALA A 36 -11.04 -11.94 17.39
CA ALA A 36 -11.84 -11.84 18.60
C ALA A 36 -11.15 -11.02 19.72
N SER A 37 -9.93 -10.54 19.52
CA SER A 37 -9.08 -9.95 20.58
C SER A 37 -9.24 -8.43 20.76
N GLY A 38 -10.19 -7.78 20.11
CA GLY A 38 -10.60 -6.40 20.49
C GLY A 38 -9.52 -5.33 20.35
N ALA A 39 -8.47 -5.55 19.57
CA ALA A 39 -7.26 -4.74 19.59
C ALA A 39 -7.40 -3.37 18.89
N CYS A 40 -8.41 -3.16 18.04
CA CYS A 40 -8.65 -1.84 17.44
C CYS A 40 -10.14 -1.58 17.19
N PRO A 41 -10.71 -0.48 17.71
CA PRO A 41 -12.01 0.01 17.24
C PRO A 41 -11.93 0.27 15.73
N GLY A 42 -12.91 -0.21 14.97
CA GLY A 42 -12.93 -0.06 13.50
C GLY A 42 -12.35 -1.25 12.73
N TRP A 43 -11.79 -2.26 13.38
CA TRP A 43 -11.28 -3.46 12.73
C TRP A 43 -12.35 -4.21 11.93
N ARG A 44 -13.59 -4.30 12.43
CA ARG A 44 -14.70 -4.96 11.72
C ARG A 44 -14.97 -4.33 10.36
N GLU A 45 -14.88 -3.00 10.27
CA GLU A 45 -15.04 -2.25 9.01
C GLU A 45 -13.95 -2.62 8.00
N VAL A 46 -12.71 -2.85 8.46
CA VAL A 46 -11.60 -3.25 7.57
C VAL A 46 -11.72 -4.70 7.11
N VAL A 47 -12.21 -5.60 7.97
CA VAL A 47 -12.49 -7.00 7.58
C VAL A 47 -13.67 -7.06 6.61
N GLU A 48 -14.68 -6.22 6.78
CA GLU A 48 -15.78 -6.06 5.83
C GLU A 48 -15.31 -5.45 4.50
N LEU A 49 -14.17 -4.78 4.51
CA LEU A 49 -13.52 -4.22 3.34
C LEU A 49 -13.00 -5.32 2.42
N ARG A 50 -13.46 -6.44 2.26
CA ARG A 50 -13.03 -7.48 1.28
C ARG A 50 -12.12 -6.92 0.16
N ALA A 51 -11.29 -5.95 0.53
CA ALA A 51 -10.44 -5.21 -0.37
C ALA A 51 -9.31 -6.13 -0.80
N THR A 52 -9.19 -6.30 -2.08
CA THR A 52 -7.98 -6.90 -2.64
C THR A 52 -6.78 -6.01 -2.29
N PRO A 53 -5.55 -6.55 -2.23
CA PRO A 53 -4.35 -5.74 -1.98
C PRO A 53 -4.29 -4.47 -2.85
N GLY A 54 -4.68 -4.55 -4.12
CA GLY A 54 -4.73 -3.39 -5.01
C GLY A 54 -5.76 -2.32 -4.61
N GLN A 55 -6.88 -2.70 -4.02
CA GLN A 55 -7.87 -1.73 -3.52
C GLN A 55 -7.37 -1.00 -2.27
N LEU A 56 -6.66 -1.68 -1.38
CA LEU A 56 -6.01 -1.05 -0.23
C LEU A 56 -4.92 -0.08 -0.70
N THR A 57 -4.10 -0.47 -1.67
CA THR A 57 -3.09 0.42 -2.27
C THR A 57 -3.74 1.67 -2.86
N LEU A 58 -4.81 1.53 -3.63
CA LEU A 58 -5.55 2.65 -4.17
C LEU A 58 -6.11 3.57 -3.07
N LEU A 59 -6.70 2.99 -2.03
CA LEU A 59 -7.24 3.76 -0.90
C LEU A 59 -6.12 4.50 -0.13
N HIS A 60 -4.95 3.88 0.03
CA HIS A 60 -3.77 4.54 0.60
C HIS A 60 -3.36 5.77 -0.21
N ILE A 61 -3.26 5.65 -1.54
CA ILE A 61 -2.92 6.77 -2.43
C ILE A 61 -3.94 7.91 -2.28
N ILE A 62 -5.24 7.59 -2.27
CA ILE A 62 -6.30 8.60 -2.11
C ILE A 62 -6.22 9.29 -0.74
N VAL A 63 -5.89 8.56 0.33
CA VAL A 63 -5.74 9.14 1.67
C VAL A 63 -4.49 10.01 1.77
N GLU A 64 -3.39 9.61 1.13
CA GLU A 64 -2.12 10.35 1.14
C GLU A 64 -2.23 11.70 0.43
N HIS A 65 -2.90 11.73 -0.73
CA HIS A 65 -3.07 12.94 -1.54
C HIS A 65 -4.31 13.75 -1.19
N ASP A 66 -5.17 13.25 -0.29
CA ASP A 66 -6.44 13.83 0.14
C ASP A 66 -7.49 13.97 -1.00
N ARG A 67 -7.05 14.26 -2.22
CA ARG A 67 -7.88 14.41 -3.41
C ARG A 67 -7.10 14.02 -4.66
N CYS A 68 -7.66 13.14 -5.48
CA CYS A 68 -7.05 12.72 -6.75
C CYS A 68 -8.07 12.70 -7.88
N THR A 69 -7.64 13.05 -9.07
CA THR A 69 -8.39 12.78 -10.31
C THR A 69 -8.24 11.33 -10.74
N MET A 70 -9.11 10.88 -11.64
CA MET A 70 -9.02 9.51 -12.17
C MET A 70 -7.73 9.26 -12.96
N GLN A 71 -7.18 10.30 -13.59
CA GLN A 71 -5.94 10.22 -14.33
C GLN A 71 -4.75 10.04 -13.38
N GLU A 72 -4.63 10.88 -12.37
CA GLU A 72 -3.57 10.77 -11.34
C GLU A 72 -3.58 9.39 -10.67
N LEU A 73 -4.77 8.86 -10.34
CA LEU A 73 -4.88 7.52 -9.75
C LEU A 73 -4.41 6.41 -10.70
N ALA A 74 -4.68 6.52 -11.99
CA ALA A 74 -4.20 5.56 -12.98
C ALA A 74 -2.67 5.61 -13.12
N GLU A 75 -2.10 6.81 -13.10
CA GLU A 75 -0.65 7.06 -13.14
C GLU A 75 0.05 6.51 -11.88
N HIS A 76 -0.42 6.86 -10.68
CA HIS A 76 0.14 6.36 -9.42
C HIS A 76 0.11 4.83 -9.29
N LEU A 77 -0.92 4.19 -9.83
CA LEU A 77 -1.07 2.73 -9.81
C LEU A 77 -0.36 2.03 -10.97
N ALA A 78 0.15 2.79 -11.95
CA ALA A 78 0.68 2.27 -13.21
C ALA A 78 -0.30 1.28 -13.90
N VAL A 79 -1.60 1.62 -13.93
CA VAL A 79 -2.65 0.81 -14.55
C VAL A 79 -3.41 1.58 -15.63
N ALA A 80 -4.17 0.85 -16.46
CA ALA A 80 -5.05 1.50 -17.41
C ALA A 80 -6.17 2.30 -16.68
N PRO A 81 -6.61 3.46 -17.21
CA PRO A 81 -7.67 4.28 -16.62
C PRO A 81 -8.99 3.53 -16.37
N SER A 82 -9.31 2.55 -17.22
CA SER A 82 -10.47 1.67 -17.04
C SER A 82 -10.36 0.80 -15.78
N THR A 83 -9.16 0.31 -15.48
CA THR A 83 -8.87 -0.48 -14.28
C THR A 83 -9.00 0.40 -13.02
N ALA A 84 -8.38 1.58 -13.01
CA ALA A 84 -8.51 2.54 -11.92
C ALA A 84 -9.99 2.89 -11.67
N THR A 85 -10.77 3.14 -12.75
CA THR A 85 -12.20 3.41 -12.65
C THR A 85 -12.98 2.26 -12.01
N ALA A 86 -12.67 1.01 -12.37
CA ALA A 86 -13.34 -0.17 -11.79
C ALA A 86 -13.01 -0.33 -10.30
N MET A 87 -11.77 -0.06 -9.90
CA MET A 87 -11.33 -0.10 -8.51
C MET A 87 -12.02 1.00 -7.68
N VAL A 88 -12.04 2.25 -8.18
CA VAL A 88 -12.72 3.38 -7.52
C VAL A 88 -14.22 3.12 -7.36
N LYS A 89 -14.89 2.54 -8.37
CA LYS A 89 -16.32 2.19 -8.26
C LYS A 89 -16.61 1.28 -7.06
N ARG A 90 -15.72 0.34 -6.75
CA ARG A 90 -15.88 -0.56 -5.59
C ARG A 90 -15.73 0.19 -4.28
N LEU A 91 -14.70 1.06 -4.16
CA LEU A 91 -14.51 1.89 -2.97
C LEU A 91 -15.66 2.86 -2.73
N LEU A 92 -16.23 3.43 -3.81
CA LEU A 92 -17.45 4.25 -3.76
C LEU A 92 -18.66 3.46 -3.24
N ALA A 93 -18.88 2.24 -3.78
CA ALA A 93 -19.99 1.39 -3.35
C ALA A 93 -19.87 0.95 -1.88
N GLN A 94 -18.65 0.89 -1.35
CA GLN A 94 -18.35 0.56 0.04
C GLN A 94 -18.32 1.79 0.95
N GLY A 95 -18.46 3.02 0.40
CA GLY A 95 -18.46 4.25 1.19
C GLY A 95 -17.08 4.71 1.70
N TYR A 96 -15.97 4.15 1.18
CA TYR A 96 -14.61 4.53 1.61
C TYR A 96 -14.07 5.76 0.92
N VAL A 97 -14.63 6.09 -0.22
CA VAL A 97 -14.33 7.31 -0.97
C VAL A 97 -15.60 7.96 -1.45
N GLU A 98 -15.54 9.24 -1.75
CA GLU A 98 -16.62 10.00 -2.37
C GLU A 98 -16.12 10.71 -3.63
N ARG A 99 -17.05 11.05 -4.51
CA ARG A 99 -16.79 11.81 -5.73
C ARG A 99 -17.27 13.25 -5.58
N GLY A 100 -16.53 14.15 -6.20
CA GLY A 100 -16.97 15.52 -6.41
C GLY A 100 -16.49 16.06 -7.73
N HIS A 101 -16.94 17.24 -8.03
CA HIS A 101 -16.51 18.00 -9.18
C HIS A 101 -15.65 19.17 -8.73
N ASP A 102 -14.76 19.61 -9.59
CA ASP A 102 -13.97 20.80 -9.31
C ASP A 102 -14.88 22.06 -9.47
N ASP A 103 -14.76 22.99 -8.53
CA ASP A 103 -15.60 24.19 -8.52
C ASP A 103 -15.33 25.13 -9.70
N VAL A 104 -14.11 25.07 -10.25
CA VAL A 104 -13.68 25.89 -11.38
C VAL A 104 -13.93 25.17 -12.70
N ASN A 105 -13.69 23.86 -12.75
CA ASN A 105 -13.89 23.03 -13.92
C ASN A 105 -14.76 21.81 -13.60
N TRP A 106 -16.05 21.96 -13.71
CA TRP A 106 -17.04 20.91 -13.43
C TRP A 106 -16.83 19.61 -14.20
N ARG A 107 -16.05 19.62 -15.30
CA ARG A 107 -15.66 18.42 -16.05
C ARG A 107 -14.60 17.59 -15.34
N THR A 108 -13.85 18.19 -14.44
CA THR A 108 -12.85 17.49 -13.66
C THR A 108 -13.52 16.80 -12.48
N VAL A 109 -13.52 15.48 -12.50
CA VAL A 109 -14.04 14.64 -11.43
C VAL A 109 -12.87 14.24 -10.53
N TRP A 110 -12.99 14.50 -9.25
CA TRP A 110 -12.05 14.04 -8.24
C TRP A 110 -12.69 13.03 -7.31
N VAL A 111 -11.82 12.26 -6.64
CA VAL A 111 -12.14 11.31 -5.60
C VAL A 111 -11.39 11.71 -4.35
N LYS A 112 -12.06 11.72 -3.21
CA LYS A 112 -11.44 11.94 -1.90
C LYS A 112 -11.85 10.87 -0.89
N PRO A 113 -11.05 10.63 0.16
CA PRO A 113 -11.37 9.64 1.18
C PRO A 113 -12.49 10.16 2.07
N THR A 114 -13.36 9.26 2.50
CA THR A 114 -14.31 9.49 3.59
C THR A 114 -13.65 9.20 4.94
N GLU A 115 -14.30 9.53 6.05
CA GLU A 115 -13.82 9.17 7.37
C GLU A 115 -13.65 7.64 7.55
N PRO A 116 -14.62 6.79 7.14
CA PRO A 116 -14.41 5.34 7.08
C PRO A 116 -13.21 4.91 6.23
N GLY A 117 -12.95 5.60 5.12
CA GLY A 117 -11.78 5.32 4.27
C GLY A 117 -10.45 5.63 4.97
N ARG A 118 -10.35 6.77 5.66
CA ARG A 118 -9.17 7.13 6.45
C ARG A 118 -8.94 6.14 7.59
N LEU A 119 -10.00 5.77 8.30
CA LEU A 119 -9.94 4.78 9.36
C LEU A 119 -9.47 3.41 8.84
N ALA A 120 -9.99 2.96 7.70
CA ALA A 120 -9.59 1.70 7.07
C ALA A 120 -8.09 1.66 6.74
N VAL A 121 -7.55 2.75 6.17
CA VAL A 121 -6.10 2.89 5.91
C VAL A 121 -5.30 2.86 7.21
N HIS A 122 -5.72 3.61 8.22
CA HIS A 122 -5.05 3.66 9.50
C HIS A 122 -4.96 2.27 10.16
N VAL A 123 -6.07 1.55 10.24
CA VAL A 123 -6.13 0.21 10.84
C VAL A 123 -5.29 -0.80 10.03
N SER A 124 -5.37 -0.76 8.71
CA SER A 124 -4.55 -1.59 7.83
C SER A 124 -3.05 -1.35 8.06
N ARG A 125 -2.65 -0.08 8.20
CA ARG A 125 -1.26 0.31 8.49
C ARG A 125 -0.80 -0.22 9.84
N LEU A 126 -1.61 -0.09 10.90
CA LEU A 126 -1.29 -0.61 12.23
C LEU A 126 -1.13 -2.14 12.22
N ALA A 127 -2.01 -2.86 11.54
CA ALA A 127 -1.92 -4.30 11.41
C ALA A 127 -0.63 -4.74 10.68
N SER A 128 -0.30 -4.06 9.58
CA SER A 128 0.95 -4.31 8.84
C SER A 128 2.19 -4.00 9.69
N LEU A 129 2.16 -2.91 10.45
CA LEU A 129 3.23 -2.53 11.36
C LEU A 129 3.45 -3.62 12.45
N ASN A 130 2.39 -4.05 13.10
CA ASN A 130 2.45 -5.11 14.11
C ASN A 130 2.97 -6.43 13.54
N SER A 131 2.55 -6.79 12.32
CA SER A 131 3.04 -7.96 11.61
C SER A 131 4.54 -7.85 11.34
N LEU A 132 4.99 -6.71 10.83
CA LEU A 132 6.40 -6.47 10.54
C LEU A 132 7.26 -6.47 11.81
N GLN A 133 6.80 -5.84 12.89
CA GLN A 133 7.50 -5.86 14.19
C GLN A 133 7.72 -7.29 14.69
N ARG A 134 6.68 -8.14 14.72
CA ARG A 134 6.80 -9.54 15.11
C ARG A 134 7.81 -10.33 14.25
N ARG A 135 8.00 -9.96 13.00
CA ARG A 135 8.99 -10.58 12.11
C ARG A 135 10.39 -10.07 12.40
N LEU A 136 10.54 -8.78 12.63
CA LEU A 136 11.81 -8.16 13.02
C LEU A 136 12.31 -8.71 14.35
N ASP A 137 11.41 -9.00 15.30
CA ASP A 137 11.76 -9.59 16.60
C ASP A 137 12.39 -10.99 16.48
N ARG A 138 12.13 -11.71 15.39
CA ARG A 138 12.71 -13.03 15.11
C ARG A 138 14.09 -12.98 14.46
N LEU A 139 14.52 -11.80 14.03
CA LEU A 139 15.83 -11.60 13.45
C LEU A 139 16.87 -11.35 14.52
N SER A 140 18.11 -11.73 14.24
CA SER A 140 19.27 -11.35 15.05
C SER A 140 19.50 -9.83 15.00
N GLU A 141 20.23 -9.31 15.95
CA GLU A 141 20.61 -7.89 15.99
C GLU A 141 21.42 -7.49 14.75
N ALA A 142 22.33 -8.36 14.29
CA ALA A 142 23.10 -8.12 13.07
C ALA A 142 22.24 -8.01 11.81
N GLU A 143 21.22 -8.86 11.67
CA GLU A 143 20.27 -8.80 10.55
C GLU A 143 19.42 -7.52 10.60
N ARG A 144 18.91 -7.14 11.78
CA ARG A 144 18.18 -5.88 11.95
C ARG A 144 19.03 -4.66 11.59
N THR A 145 20.27 -4.63 12.05
CA THR A 145 21.23 -3.55 11.72
C THR A 145 21.50 -3.49 10.21
N SER A 146 21.65 -4.64 9.55
CA SER A 146 21.82 -4.69 8.10
C SER A 146 20.63 -4.15 7.33
N ILE A 147 19.40 -4.50 7.75
CA ILE A 147 18.18 -3.96 7.16
C ILE A 147 18.10 -2.44 7.38
N GLN A 148 18.37 -1.98 8.59
CA GLN A 148 18.36 -0.54 8.91
C GLN A 148 19.37 0.24 8.06
N ALA A 149 20.56 -0.28 7.86
CA ALA A 149 21.59 0.33 7.03
C ALA A 149 21.23 0.37 5.55
N ALA A 150 20.37 -0.56 5.08
CA ALA A 150 19.91 -0.60 3.69
C ALA A 150 18.73 0.35 3.38
N LEU A 151 18.00 0.83 4.40
CA LEU A 151 16.80 1.65 4.19
C LEU A 151 17.04 2.88 3.32
N PRO A 152 18.09 3.72 3.53
CA PRO A 152 18.30 4.90 2.69
C PRO A 152 18.52 4.56 1.21
N ALA A 153 19.18 3.44 0.93
CA ALA A 153 19.42 2.99 -0.44
C ALA A 153 18.11 2.48 -1.10
N LEU A 154 17.23 1.83 -0.32
CA LEU A 154 15.92 1.39 -0.79
C LEU A 154 14.97 2.57 -1.03
N GLU A 155 15.00 3.60 -0.18
CA GLU A 155 14.24 4.84 -0.38
C GLU A 155 14.67 5.52 -1.68
N HIS A 156 15.99 5.70 -1.89
CA HIS A 156 16.50 6.26 -3.13
C HIS A 156 16.14 5.44 -4.37
N LEU A 157 16.10 4.12 -4.26
CA LEU A 157 15.70 3.24 -5.37
C LEU A 157 14.23 3.45 -5.81
N VAL A 158 13.36 3.90 -4.90
CA VAL A 158 11.94 4.19 -5.20
C VAL A 158 11.76 5.57 -5.84
N GLU A 159 12.67 6.53 -5.57
CA GLU A 159 12.60 7.91 -6.06
C GLU A 159 13.19 8.09 -7.46
N VAL A 160 14.03 7.16 -7.95
CA VAL A 160 14.67 7.17 -9.27
C VAL A 160 13.81 6.48 -10.31
#